data_a888de710d07be21c00d1b6eb072fd44
#
_entry.id   a888de710d07be21c00d1b6eb072fd44
#
_cell.length_a   1.000
_cell.length_b   1.000
_cell.length_c   1.000
_cell.angle_alpha   90.00
_cell.angle_beta   90.00
_cell.angle_gamma   90.00
#
_symmetry.space_group_name_H-M   'P 1'
#
loop_
_entity.id
_entity.type
_entity.pdbx_description
1 polymer ?
#
loop_
_entity_poly.entity_id
_entity_poly.type
_entity_poly.pdbx_seq_one_letter_code
_entity_poly.pdbx_strand_id
1 'polypeptide(L)'
;MSDMSSMSRESKKQQLRRGMITSDQQPAPPRGWVKDEPPSGIRHKLLSRRLLLFLLIPALIISAIGAYLYQRFHTYGSYEINWKISLNEGSLVGYESFGNNVLKYTKDGATYMDNKGKAVWTESYEMKSPIAAVNGNYAVIADRQGNHVFICNTEGKVGEAVTLLPITNASVSGLGLVAVTVEDSTSSFIYFFRKDGSSLDLSIRANMAGNMGYPL
;
A
#
# COMPACT_ATOMS: atom_id res chain seq x y z
N MET A 1 -12.66 -109.88 -18.23
CA MET A 1 -12.87 -108.42 -18.41
C MET A 1 -12.14 -107.68 -17.35
N SER A 2 -10.82 -107.64 -17.30
CA SER A 2 -10.07 -106.90 -16.25
C SER A 2 -8.69 -106.35 -16.70
N ASP A 3 -8.43 -106.20 -17.98
CA ASP A 3 -7.11 -105.73 -18.42
C ASP A 3 -7.09 -104.34 -19.07
N MET A 4 -8.24 -103.73 -19.29
CA MET A 4 -8.29 -102.37 -19.92
C MET A 4 -8.19 -101.21 -18.95
N SER A 5 -8.31 -101.45 -17.64
CA SER A 5 -8.25 -100.30 -16.65
C SER A 5 -6.80 -100.08 -16.13
N SER A 6 -5.94 -101.08 -16.16
CA SER A 6 -4.56 -100.95 -15.70
C SER A 6 -3.65 -100.27 -16.72
N MET A 7 -3.86 -100.51 -18.01
CA MET A 7 -3.11 -99.80 -19.08
C MET A 7 -3.38 -98.30 -19.13
N SER A 8 -4.56 -97.88 -18.83
CA SER A 8 -4.91 -96.47 -18.81
C SER A 8 -4.22 -95.70 -17.67
N ARG A 9 -3.97 -96.33 -16.55
CA ARG A 9 -3.32 -95.69 -15.39
C ARG A 9 -1.79 -95.58 -15.55
N GLU A 10 -1.17 -96.52 -16.21
CA GLU A 10 0.29 -96.47 -16.47
C GLU A 10 0.61 -95.42 -17.58
N SER A 11 -0.15 -95.38 -18.64
CA SER A 11 0.05 -94.37 -19.69
C SER A 11 -0.16 -92.92 -19.15
N LYS A 12 -1.09 -92.75 -18.26
CA LYS A 12 -1.29 -91.44 -17.58
C LYS A 12 -0.16 -91.11 -16.62
N LYS A 13 0.40 -92.13 -15.94
CA LYS A 13 1.53 -91.98 -15.05
C LYS A 13 2.83 -91.67 -15.81
N GLN A 14 3.00 -92.22 -16.99
CA GLN A 14 4.13 -91.94 -17.89
C GLN A 14 4.02 -90.54 -18.52
N GLN A 15 2.83 -90.05 -18.85
CA GLN A 15 2.62 -88.69 -19.33
C GLN A 15 2.93 -87.68 -18.25
N LEU A 16 2.51 -87.92 -17.02
CA LEU A 16 2.83 -87.04 -15.87
C LEU A 16 4.34 -87.05 -15.57
N ARG A 17 5.04 -88.15 -15.69
CA ARG A 17 6.51 -88.22 -15.53
C ARG A 17 7.24 -87.50 -16.67
N ARG A 18 6.77 -87.56 -17.91
CA ARG A 18 7.34 -86.83 -19.05
C ARG A 18 7.13 -85.34 -18.88
N GLY A 19 6.00 -84.86 -18.34
CA GLY A 19 5.75 -83.47 -18.04
C GLY A 19 6.62 -82.89 -16.93
N MET A 20 7.02 -83.73 -15.93
CA MET A 20 7.91 -83.28 -14.87
C MET A 20 9.39 -83.21 -15.29
N ILE A 21 9.82 -84.03 -16.25
CA ILE A 21 11.24 -84.06 -16.69
C ILE A 21 11.50 -82.84 -17.66
N THR A 22 10.50 -82.32 -18.32
CA THR A 22 10.67 -81.20 -19.24
C THR A 22 10.66 -79.85 -18.57
N SER A 23 10.27 -79.76 -17.31
CA SER A 23 10.25 -78.47 -16.58
C SER A 23 11.55 -78.13 -15.83
N ASP A 24 12.46 -79.15 -15.59
CA ASP A 24 13.69 -78.95 -14.81
C ASP A 24 14.97 -78.77 -15.63
N GLN A 25 14.91 -78.85 -16.98
CA GLN A 25 16.05 -78.58 -17.85
C GLN A 25 15.86 -77.30 -18.63
N GLN A 26 15.73 -76.18 -17.93
CA GLN A 26 16.06 -74.92 -18.53
C GLN A 26 17.59 -74.81 -18.57
N PRO A 27 18.22 -74.71 -19.75
CA PRO A 27 19.65 -74.50 -19.80
C PRO A 27 20.02 -73.25 -19.08
N ALA A 28 20.96 -73.28 -18.15
CA ALA A 28 21.51 -72.15 -17.47
C ALA A 28 21.93 -71.08 -18.52
N PRO A 29 21.58 -69.83 -18.39
CA PRO A 29 21.97 -68.78 -19.33
C PRO A 29 23.51 -68.73 -19.38
N PRO A 30 24.12 -68.50 -20.56
CA PRO A 30 25.58 -68.48 -20.71
C PRO A 30 26.14 -67.39 -19.76
N ARG A 31 27.21 -67.75 -19.04
CA ARG A 31 27.95 -66.79 -18.19
C ARG A 31 28.48 -65.71 -19.08
N GLY A 32 27.85 -64.52 -18.99
CA GLY A 32 28.27 -63.35 -19.77
C GLY A 32 27.13 -62.38 -20.12
N TRP A 33 25.87 -62.75 -19.90
CA TRP A 33 24.80 -61.80 -20.02
C TRP A 33 24.61 -61.08 -18.69
N VAL A 34 25.34 -59.98 -18.54
CA VAL A 34 25.03 -58.94 -17.57
C VAL A 34 23.66 -58.41 -18.00
N LYS A 35 22.60 -58.72 -17.27
CA LYS A 35 21.38 -57.91 -17.34
C LYS A 35 21.83 -56.53 -16.94
N ASP A 36 21.87 -55.63 -17.91
CA ASP A 36 21.83 -54.20 -17.60
C ASP A 36 20.56 -53.99 -16.81
N GLU A 37 20.66 -53.97 -15.50
CA GLU A 37 19.58 -53.40 -14.66
C GLU A 37 19.39 -51.98 -15.14
N PRO A 38 18.15 -51.56 -15.49
CA PRO A 38 17.90 -50.20 -15.81
C PRO A 38 18.42 -49.33 -14.64
N PRO A 39 19.09 -48.21 -14.92
CA PRO A 39 19.64 -47.38 -13.88
C PRO A 39 18.56 -47.14 -12.84
N SER A 40 18.78 -47.63 -11.64
CA SER A 40 17.89 -47.47 -10.51
C SER A 40 17.45 -46.03 -10.48
N GLY A 41 16.14 -45.81 -10.70
CA GLY A 41 15.57 -44.49 -10.83
C GLY A 41 16.14 -43.57 -9.79
N ILE A 42 16.38 -42.35 -10.21
CA ILE A 42 16.86 -41.23 -9.41
C ILE A 42 16.14 -41.31 -8.06
N ARG A 43 16.82 -41.84 -7.08
CA ARG A 43 16.37 -41.76 -5.70
C ARG A 43 16.36 -40.29 -5.39
N HIS A 44 15.18 -39.66 -5.48
CA HIS A 44 14.96 -38.35 -4.88
C HIS A 44 15.39 -38.49 -3.41
N LYS A 45 16.64 -38.11 -3.14
CA LYS A 45 17.09 -37.93 -1.77
C LYS A 45 16.08 -36.94 -1.20
N LEU A 46 15.14 -37.42 -0.41
CA LEU A 46 14.28 -36.59 0.40
C LEU A 46 15.21 -35.63 1.13
N LEU A 47 15.24 -34.40 0.67
CA LEU A 47 16.07 -33.36 1.27
C LEU A 47 15.82 -33.46 2.78
N SER A 48 16.88 -33.67 3.56
CA SER A 48 16.73 -33.77 5.02
C SER A 48 15.91 -32.57 5.48
N ARG A 49 14.98 -32.77 6.40
CA ARG A 49 14.12 -31.68 6.94
C ARG A 49 14.91 -30.40 7.28
N ARG A 50 16.15 -30.57 7.74
CA ARG A 50 17.07 -29.47 8.03
C ARG A 50 17.48 -28.71 6.77
N LEU A 51 17.80 -29.36 5.69
CA LEU A 51 18.17 -28.73 4.41
C LEU A 51 16.97 -28.00 3.78
N LEU A 52 15.77 -28.56 3.94
CA LEU A 52 14.52 -27.96 3.47
C LEU A 52 14.21 -26.68 4.26
N LEU A 53 14.45 -26.66 5.57
CA LEU A 53 14.32 -25.48 6.41
C LEU A 53 15.37 -24.40 6.05
N PHE A 54 16.61 -24.78 5.79
CA PHE A 54 17.67 -23.85 5.37
C PHE A 54 17.40 -23.20 4.01
N LEU A 55 16.63 -23.84 3.14
CA LEU A 55 16.19 -23.25 1.86
C LEU A 55 14.90 -22.43 1.99
N LEU A 56 13.94 -22.90 2.81
CA LEU A 56 12.64 -22.25 2.98
C LEU A 56 12.75 -20.89 3.70
N ILE A 57 13.58 -20.81 4.75
CA ILE A 57 13.73 -19.56 5.51
C ILE A 57 14.28 -18.41 4.65
N PRO A 58 15.39 -18.55 3.92
CA PRO A 58 15.88 -17.47 3.06
C PRO A 58 14.92 -17.17 1.90
N ALA A 59 14.25 -18.16 1.33
CA ALA A 59 13.24 -17.93 0.30
C ALA A 59 12.06 -17.09 0.82
N LEU A 60 11.63 -17.34 2.04
CA LEU A 60 10.56 -16.57 2.68
C LEU A 60 11.02 -15.13 2.99
N ILE A 61 12.25 -14.95 3.44
CA ILE A 61 12.85 -13.63 3.68
C ILE A 61 12.96 -12.84 2.36
N ILE A 62 13.46 -13.47 1.29
CA ILE A 62 13.59 -12.84 -0.03
C ILE A 62 12.20 -12.48 -0.58
N SER A 63 11.20 -13.35 -0.41
CA SER A 63 9.82 -13.07 -0.80
C SER A 63 9.23 -11.89 -0.03
N ALA A 64 9.46 -11.82 1.28
CA ALA A 64 9.01 -10.71 2.13
C ALA A 64 9.68 -9.38 1.75
N ILE A 65 11.00 -9.40 1.51
CA ILE A 65 11.74 -8.23 1.02
C ILE A 65 11.23 -7.81 -0.36
N GLY A 66 11.03 -8.75 -1.27
CA GLY A 66 10.48 -8.49 -2.61
C GLY A 66 9.08 -7.87 -2.55
N ALA A 67 8.20 -8.39 -1.71
CA ALA A 67 6.86 -7.83 -1.49
C ALA A 67 6.93 -6.42 -0.90
N TYR A 68 7.82 -6.19 0.08
CA TYR A 68 8.03 -4.87 0.66
C TYR A 68 8.55 -3.86 -0.36
N LEU A 69 9.57 -4.24 -1.15
CA LEU A 69 10.11 -3.38 -2.22
C LEU A 69 9.07 -3.12 -3.31
N TYR A 70 8.31 -4.14 -3.71
CA TYR A 70 7.21 -3.98 -4.67
C TYR A 70 6.18 -2.97 -4.16
N GLN A 71 5.75 -3.09 -2.91
CA GLN A 71 4.77 -2.17 -2.31
C GLN A 71 5.33 -0.74 -2.16
N ARG A 72 6.64 -0.62 -1.87
CA ARG A 72 7.31 0.67 -1.70
C ARG A 72 7.59 1.41 -3.01
N PHE A 73 7.91 0.67 -4.07
CA PHE A 73 8.33 1.23 -5.37
C PHE A 73 7.30 1.03 -6.48
N HIS A 74 6.16 0.41 -6.18
CA HIS A 74 5.10 0.24 -7.17
C HIS A 74 4.50 1.60 -7.51
N THR A 75 4.78 2.07 -8.71
CA THR A 75 4.13 3.24 -9.30
C THR A 75 2.79 2.81 -9.90
N TYR A 76 1.70 3.37 -9.41
CA TYR A 76 0.38 3.12 -9.99
C TYR A 76 0.33 3.76 -11.39
N GLY A 77 0.40 2.94 -12.43
CA GLY A 77 0.38 3.40 -13.83
C GLY A 77 -1.02 3.69 -14.37
N SER A 78 -2.06 3.35 -13.63
CA SER A 78 -3.45 3.61 -13.99
C SER A 78 -4.27 4.04 -12.78
N TYR A 79 -5.20 4.94 -12.99
CA TYR A 79 -6.17 5.37 -11.99
C TYR A 79 -7.58 5.20 -12.56
N GLU A 80 -8.51 4.79 -11.73
CA GLU A 80 -9.93 4.80 -12.05
C GLU A 80 -10.57 6.07 -11.51
N ILE A 81 -11.31 6.75 -12.37
CA ILE A 81 -12.06 7.94 -11.98
C ILE A 81 -13.39 7.47 -11.38
N ASN A 82 -13.47 7.43 -10.05
CA ASN A 82 -14.67 7.00 -9.35
C ASN A 82 -15.83 8.00 -9.49
N TRP A 83 -15.52 9.29 -9.60
CA TRP A 83 -16.52 10.34 -9.78
C TRP A 83 -15.89 11.61 -10.38
N LYS A 84 -16.72 12.41 -11.03
CA LYS A 84 -16.35 13.72 -11.55
C LYS A 84 -17.40 14.74 -11.11
N ILE A 85 -16.94 15.89 -10.62
CA ILE A 85 -17.81 17.04 -10.35
C ILE A 85 -17.54 18.09 -11.42
N SER A 86 -18.60 18.59 -12.06
CA SER A 86 -18.52 19.72 -12.96
C SER A 86 -18.27 20.98 -12.13
N LEU A 87 -17.14 21.63 -12.33
CA LEU A 87 -16.81 22.88 -11.70
C LEU A 87 -17.37 24.01 -12.53
N ASN A 88 -18.62 24.37 -12.30
CA ASN A 88 -19.25 25.54 -12.93
C ASN A 88 -18.96 26.86 -12.19
N GLU A 89 -18.00 26.88 -11.28
CA GLU A 89 -17.70 28.03 -10.42
C GLU A 89 -16.51 28.78 -11.01
N GLY A 90 -16.78 29.93 -11.58
CA GLY A 90 -15.79 30.83 -12.22
C GLY A 90 -14.88 31.59 -11.28
N SER A 91 -14.63 31.14 -10.04
CA SER A 91 -13.73 31.81 -9.09
C SER A 91 -12.70 30.82 -8.52
N LEU A 92 -11.56 31.40 -8.12
CA LEU A 92 -10.42 30.66 -7.52
C LEU A 92 -10.87 29.53 -6.59
N VAL A 93 -10.68 28.31 -7.03
CA VAL A 93 -11.01 27.10 -6.29
C VAL A 93 -9.73 26.35 -6.03
N GLY A 94 -9.46 26.03 -4.78
CA GLY A 94 -8.35 25.15 -4.40
C GLY A 94 -8.88 23.84 -3.81
N TYR A 95 -8.05 22.82 -3.92
CA TYR A 95 -8.32 21.48 -3.38
C TYR A 95 -7.10 21.01 -2.63
N GLU A 96 -7.32 20.53 -1.42
CA GLU A 96 -6.29 19.94 -0.58
C GLU A 96 -6.71 18.54 -0.11
N SER A 97 -5.75 17.63 -0.04
CA SER A 97 -5.98 16.33 0.59
C SER A 97 -6.07 16.51 2.10
N PHE A 98 -7.20 16.17 2.70
CA PHE A 98 -7.48 16.40 4.11
C PHE A 98 -7.96 15.10 4.77
N GLY A 99 -7.12 14.49 5.60
CA GLY A 99 -7.37 13.16 6.11
C GLY A 99 -7.51 12.14 4.97
N ASN A 100 -8.63 11.42 4.93
CA ASN A 100 -8.93 10.46 3.85
C ASN A 100 -9.83 11.06 2.74
N ASN A 101 -10.10 12.35 2.81
CA ASN A 101 -11.07 13.04 1.99
C ASN A 101 -10.46 14.31 1.34
N VAL A 102 -11.28 15.16 0.76
CA VAL A 102 -10.86 16.37 0.05
C VAL A 102 -11.49 17.60 0.66
N LEU A 103 -10.66 18.61 0.94
CA LEU A 103 -11.09 19.95 1.28
C LEU A 103 -11.09 20.80 0.00
N LYS A 104 -12.27 21.25 -0.42
CA LYS A 104 -12.46 22.28 -1.45
C LYS A 104 -12.57 23.62 -0.75
N TYR A 105 -11.84 24.62 -1.22
CA TYR A 105 -11.97 25.99 -0.72
C TYR A 105 -12.07 27.01 -1.85
N THR A 106 -12.88 27.99 -1.64
CA THR A 106 -13.20 29.09 -2.59
C THR A 106 -13.13 30.43 -1.89
N LYS A 107 -13.47 31.51 -2.58
CA LYS A 107 -13.61 32.82 -1.97
C LYS A 107 -14.78 32.91 -0.99
N ASP A 108 -15.82 32.13 -1.23
CA ASP A 108 -17.10 32.23 -0.53
C ASP A 108 -17.28 31.15 0.55
N GLY A 109 -16.33 30.22 0.68
CA GLY A 109 -16.40 29.18 1.69
C GLY A 109 -15.56 27.94 1.40
N ALA A 110 -15.67 26.97 2.31
CA ALA A 110 -15.01 25.68 2.22
C ALA A 110 -16.01 24.53 2.33
N THR A 111 -15.74 23.46 1.61
CA THR A 111 -16.52 22.22 1.65
C THR A 111 -15.59 21.05 1.84
N TYR A 112 -15.84 20.26 2.84
CA TYR A 112 -15.17 18.98 3.05
C TYR A 112 -16.01 17.88 2.42
N MET A 113 -15.41 17.13 1.50
CA MET A 113 -16.10 16.13 0.69
C MET A 113 -15.49 14.76 0.92
N ASP A 114 -16.34 13.75 1.02
CA ASP A 114 -15.92 12.35 1.11
C ASP A 114 -15.34 11.84 -0.23
N ASN A 115 -14.85 10.61 -0.21
CA ASN A 115 -14.27 9.94 -1.38
C ASN A 115 -15.30 9.64 -2.50
N LYS A 116 -16.59 9.95 -2.29
CA LYS A 116 -17.67 9.87 -3.29
C LYS A 116 -18.10 11.23 -3.80
N GLY A 117 -17.47 12.31 -3.33
CA GLY A 117 -17.80 13.68 -3.70
C GLY A 117 -19.00 14.27 -2.96
N LYS A 118 -19.52 13.58 -1.93
CA LYS A 118 -20.59 14.10 -1.09
C LYS A 118 -20.02 15.02 -0.03
N ALA A 119 -20.63 16.19 0.15
CA ALA A 119 -20.27 17.13 1.22
C ALA A 119 -20.54 16.51 2.59
N VAL A 120 -19.52 16.47 3.43
CA VAL A 120 -19.61 16.11 4.85
C VAL A 120 -20.02 17.34 5.65
N TRP A 121 -19.35 18.47 5.40
CA TRP A 121 -19.73 19.77 5.91
C TRP A 121 -19.38 20.87 4.90
N THR A 122 -20.06 22.00 5.04
CA THR A 122 -19.82 23.22 4.26
C THR A 122 -19.88 24.41 5.19
N GLU A 123 -18.89 25.27 5.10
CA GLU A 123 -18.78 26.52 5.88
C GLU A 123 -18.61 27.71 4.94
N SER A 124 -19.27 28.80 5.25
CA SER A 124 -19.23 30.04 4.47
C SER A 124 -18.32 31.06 5.12
N TYR A 125 -17.53 31.72 4.33
CA TYR A 125 -16.71 32.88 4.68
C TYR A 125 -16.56 33.74 3.44
N GLU A 126 -15.99 34.92 3.58
CA GLU A 126 -15.68 35.81 2.46
C GLU A 126 -14.18 36.13 2.48
N MET A 127 -13.45 35.72 1.45
CA MET A 127 -12.02 35.93 1.27
C MET A 127 -11.72 36.37 -0.15
N LYS A 128 -10.74 37.24 -0.34
CA LYS A 128 -10.34 37.72 -1.67
C LYS A 128 -9.40 36.75 -2.37
N SER A 129 -8.44 36.18 -1.64
CA SER A 129 -7.41 35.28 -2.17
C SER A 129 -7.10 34.16 -1.18
N PRO A 130 -8.03 33.21 -1.00
CA PRO A 130 -7.85 32.14 -0.03
C PRO A 130 -6.66 31.23 -0.37
N ILE A 131 -5.86 30.95 0.64
CA ILE A 131 -4.80 29.94 0.63
C ILE A 131 -5.10 28.93 1.73
N ALA A 132 -4.80 27.67 1.51
CA ALA A 132 -5.01 26.63 2.50
C ALA A 132 -3.72 25.89 2.81
N ALA A 133 -3.62 25.41 4.06
CA ALA A 133 -2.61 24.45 4.48
C ALA A 133 -3.27 23.39 5.35
N VAL A 134 -2.84 22.14 5.18
CA VAL A 134 -3.39 20.98 5.86
C VAL A 134 -2.29 20.21 6.56
N ASN A 135 -2.57 19.74 7.78
CA ASN A 135 -1.68 18.84 8.49
C ASN A 135 -2.48 17.90 9.41
N GLY A 136 -2.47 16.62 9.08
CA GLY A 136 -3.25 15.62 9.81
C GLY A 136 -4.76 15.91 9.77
N ASN A 137 -5.34 16.12 10.94
CA ASN A 137 -6.78 16.37 11.10
C ASN A 137 -7.15 17.86 11.17
N TYR A 138 -6.22 18.77 10.94
CA TYR A 138 -6.45 20.22 10.96
C TYR A 138 -6.11 20.84 9.63
N ALA A 139 -6.90 21.84 9.26
CA ALA A 139 -6.65 22.68 8.11
C ALA A 139 -6.84 24.13 8.50
N VAL A 140 -6.08 25.01 7.87
CA VAL A 140 -6.21 26.47 7.97
C VAL A 140 -6.45 27.02 6.57
N ILE A 141 -7.39 27.94 6.46
CA ILE A 141 -7.63 28.70 5.25
C ILE A 141 -7.45 30.18 5.64
N ALA A 142 -6.60 30.89 4.93
CA ALA A 142 -6.27 32.28 5.23
C ALA A 142 -6.45 33.14 4.00
N ASP A 143 -6.91 34.39 4.20
CA ASP A 143 -7.04 35.34 3.12
C ASP A 143 -5.70 36.01 2.84
N ARG A 144 -5.04 35.59 1.77
CA ARG A 144 -3.77 36.18 1.34
C ARG A 144 -3.95 37.63 0.94
N GLN A 145 -3.16 38.54 1.51
CA GLN A 145 -3.29 39.98 1.44
C GLN A 145 -4.54 40.53 2.15
N GLY A 146 -5.30 39.67 2.81
CA GLY A 146 -6.33 40.04 3.77
C GLY A 146 -5.83 39.76 5.19
N ASN A 147 -6.76 39.60 6.13
CA ASN A 147 -6.46 39.43 7.55
C ASN A 147 -7.28 38.32 8.24
N HIS A 148 -8.14 37.64 7.51
CA HIS A 148 -8.98 36.57 8.05
C HIS A 148 -8.30 35.20 7.97
N VAL A 149 -8.46 34.43 9.05
CA VAL A 149 -7.97 33.05 9.18
C VAL A 149 -9.11 32.19 9.65
N PHE A 150 -9.41 31.15 8.90
CA PHE A 150 -10.42 30.16 9.20
C PHE A 150 -9.71 28.82 9.55
N ILE A 151 -10.05 28.25 10.69
CA ILE A 151 -9.44 27.02 11.20
C ILE A 151 -10.51 25.94 11.26
N CYS A 152 -10.25 24.79 10.66
CA CYS A 152 -11.18 23.66 10.65
C CYS A 152 -10.47 22.33 10.93
N ASN A 153 -11.27 21.37 11.27
CA ASN A 153 -10.89 19.96 11.36
C ASN A 153 -11.81 19.11 10.46
N THR A 154 -11.69 17.80 10.54
CA THR A 154 -12.53 16.87 9.77
C THR A 154 -14.01 16.90 10.16
N GLU A 155 -14.36 17.54 11.29
CA GLU A 155 -15.73 17.66 11.81
C GLU A 155 -16.39 18.99 11.47
N GLY A 156 -15.59 20.01 11.09
CA GLY A 156 -16.07 21.36 10.74
C GLY A 156 -15.17 22.48 11.21
N LYS A 157 -15.74 23.67 11.33
CA LYS A 157 -15.08 24.87 11.87
C LYS A 157 -14.72 24.67 13.33
N VAL A 158 -13.47 24.95 13.68
CA VAL A 158 -12.95 24.91 15.05
C VAL A 158 -12.73 26.30 15.62
N GLY A 159 -12.26 27.21 14.78
CA GLY A 159 -11.99 28.58 15.18
C GLY A 159 -11.79 29.54 14.02
N GLU A 160 -11.66 30.80 14.36
CA GLU A 160 -11.25 31.83 13.42
C GLU A 160 -10.36 32.85 14.13
N ALA A 161 -9.49 33.49 13.37
CA ALA A 161 -8.64 34.56 13.87
C ALA A 161 -8.59 35.72 12.87
N VAL A 162 -8.27 36.89 13.36
CA VAL A 162 -8.06 38.08 12.54
C VAL A 162 -6.71 38.67 12.88
N THR A 163 -5.91 38.94 11.86
CA THR A 163 -4.59 39.58 12.02
C THR A 163 -4.71 41.07 11.82
N LEU A 164 -3.79 41.84 12.40
CA LEU A 164 -3.72 43.28 12.20
C LEU A 164 -3.05 43.70 10.90
N LEU A 165 -2.17 42.82 10.39
CA LEU A 165 -1.39 43.03 9.17
C LEU A 165 -1.82 42.06 8.09
N PRO A 166 -1.59 42.38 6.80
CA PRO A 166 -1.91 41.51 5.70
C PRO A 166 -1.17 40.16 5.81
N ILE A 167 -1.91 39.10 5.57
CA ILE A 167 -1.39 37.72 5.59
C ILE A 167 -0.64 37.44 4.30
N THR A 168 0.54 36.88 4.40
CA THR A 168 1.31 36.36 3.25
C THR A 168 1.27 34.86 3.16
N ASN A 169 1.28 34.19 4.30
CA ASN A 169 1.23 32.70 4.36
C ASN A 169 0.60 32.23 5.67
N ALA A 170 0.12 30.98 5.68
CA ALA A 170 -0.39 30.30 6.86
C ALA A 170 0.01 28.85 6.85
N SER A 171 0.23 28.29 8.03
CA SER A 171 0.54 26.88 8.24
C SER A 171 -0.17 26.36 9.48
N VAL A 172 -0.47 25.08 9.52
CA VAL A 172 -1.09 24.42 10.68
C VAL A 172 -0.27 23.20 11.09
N SER A 173 -0.17 22.98 12.40
CA SER A 173 0.43 21.75 12.94
C SER A 173 -0.61 20.62 13.07
N GLY A 174 -0.15 19.38 13.21
CA GLY A 174 -1.03 18.23 13.46
C GLY A 174 -1.81 18.30 14.79
N LEU A 175 -1.50 19.23 15.68
CA LEU A 175 -2.22 19.52 16.93
C LEU A 175 -3.17 20.72 16.83
N GLY A 176 -3.26 21.34 15.65
CA GLY A 176 -4.12 22.50 15.42
C GLY A 176 -3.51 23.86 15.82
N LEU A 177 -2.20 23.90 16.10
CA LEU A 177 -1.49 25.17 16.26
C LEU A 177 -1.31 25.81 14.87
N VAL A 178 -1.71 27.05 14.71
CA VAL A 178 -1.64 27.81 13.46
C VAL A 178 -0.54 28.84 13.54
N ALA A 179 0.32 28.89 12.55
CA ALA A 179 1.32 29.93 12.35
C ALA A 179 0.92 30.76 11.12
N VAL A 180 0.83 32.05 11.27
CA VAL A 180 0.44 33.00 10.21
C VAL A 180 1.56 34.02 10.01
N THR A 181 2.08 34.06 8.79
CA THR A 181 3.06 35.06 8.41
C THR A 181 2.31 36.27 7.88
N VAL A 182 2.61 37.40 8.47
CA VAL A 182 2.05 38.72 8.07
C VAL A 182 3.19 39.69 7.75
N GLU A 183 2.92 40.65 6.93
CA GLU A 183 3.95 41.54 6.42
C GLU A 183 3.51 43.00 6.56
N ASP A 184 4.45 43.82 7.03
CA ASP A 184 4.38 45.28 6.99
C ASP A 184 5.44 45.77 5.97
N SER A 185 5.45 47.04 5.70
CA SER A 185 6.35 47.72 4.73
C SER A 185 7.85 47.43 4.97
N THR A 186 8.26 47.11 6.20
CA THR A 186 9.67 46.97 6.60
C THR A 186 9.98 45.67 7.34
N SER A 187 9.00 44.90 7.73
CA SER A 187 9.18 43.75 8.61
C SER A 187 8.12 42.68 8.34
N SER A 188 8.51 41.43 8.50
CA SER A 188 7.59 40.29 8.54
C SER A 188 7.45 39.78 9.96
N PHE A 189 6.27 39.35 10.34
CA PHE A 189 5.97 38.81 11.64
C PHE A 189 5.30 37.44 11.46
N ILE A 190 5.55 36.53 12.39
CA ILE A 190 4.83 35.28 12.50
C ILE A 190 4.03 35.30 13.79
N TYR A 191 2.73 35.22 13.65
CA TYR A 191 1.79 35.14 14.77
C TYR A 191 1.36 33.67 14.93
N PHE A 192 1.13 33.27 16.19
CA PHE A 192 0.69 31.95 16.53
C PHE A 192 -0.70 31.99 17.17
N PHE A 193 -1.57 31.11 16.68
CA PHE A 193 -2.94 30.95 17.16
C PHE A 193 -3.20 29.53 17.57
N ARG A 194 -4.01 29.32 18.59
CA ARG A 194 -4.55 28.00 18.92
C ARG A 194 -5.63 27.61 17.92
N LYS A 195 -6.03 26.34 17.95
CA LYS A 195 -7.08 25.81 17.10
C LYS A 195 -8.43 26.55 17.20
N ASP A 196 -8.72 27.18 18.33
CA ASP A 196 -9.92 27.97 18.58
C ASP A 196 -9.81 29.42 18.06
N GLY A 197 -8.69 29.79 17.47
CA GLY A 197 -8.41 31.12 16.97
C GLY A 197 -7.85 32.08 18.01
N SER A 198 -7.71 31.69 19.28
CA SER A 198 -7.11 32.53 20.30
C SER A 198 -5.60 32.74 20.06
N SER A 199 -5.12 33.99 20.22
CA SER A 199 -3.70 34.33 20.13
C SER A 199 -2.90 33.62 21.24
N LEU A 200 -1.69 33.21 20.91
CA LEU A 200 -0.71 32.75 21.91
C LEU A 200 0.13 33.89 22.50
N ASP A 201 -0.10 35.15 22.05
CA ASP A 201 0.69 36.34 22.42
C ASP A 201 2.20 36.13 22.17
N LEU A 202 2.51 35.27 21.25
CA LEU A 202 3.86 34.97 20.79
C LEU A 202 3.99 35.43 19.33
N SER A 203 5.00 36.25 19.05
CA SER A 203 5.33 36.64 17.70
C SER A 203 6.83 36.59 17.45
N ILE A 204 7.19 36.20 16.25
CA ILE A 204 8.57 36.25 15.77
C ILE A 204 8.64 37.35 14.73
N ARG A 205 9.59 38.28 14.89
CA ARG A 205 9.85 39.36 13.93
C ARG A 205 11.08 39.02 13.10
N ALA A 206 10.95 39.12 11.79
CA ALA A 206 12.06 39.09 10.86
C ALA A 206 12.16 40.47 10.18
N ASN A 207 13.29 41.12 10.31
CA ASN A 207 13.55 42.37 9.57
C ASN A 207 13.97 41.99 8.16
N MET A 208 13.37 42.61 7.14
CA MET A 208 13.87 42.54 5.78
C MET A 208 15.15 43.36 5.71
N ALA A 209 16.30 42.71 5.87
CA ALA A 209 17.60 43.30 5.55
C ALA A 209 17.68 43.36 4.03
N GLY A 210 17.54 44.57 3.49
CA GLY A 210 17.66 44.98 2.10
C GLY A 210 17.88 43.85 1.06
N ASN A 211 16.87 43.63 0.25
CA ASN A 211 16.92 42.86 -1.01
C ASN A 211 17.23 41.34 -0.94
N MET A 212 17.13 40.70 0.21
CA MET A 212 17.25 39.27 0.29
C MET A 212 16.02 38.63 0.95
N GLY A 213 15.34 37.92 0.11
CA GLY A 213 14.43 36.79 0.30
C GLY A 213 13.80 36.54 1.68
N TYR A 214 12.55 36.17 1.60
CA TYR A 214 11.70 35.69 2.69
C TYR A 214 12.43 34.72 3.62
N PRO A 215 12.22 34.78 4.93
CA PRO A 215 12.65 33.73 5.83
C PRO A 215 11.94 32.43 5.42
N LEU A 216 12.74 31.39 5.24
CA LEU A 216 12.33 30.02 4.88
C LEU A 216 11.51 29.41 6.02
#